data_68a88d7fbe31377f5e6c43c2be5bd1ea
#
_entry.id   68a88d7fbe31377f5e6c43c2be5bd1ea
#
_cell.length_a   1.000
_cell.length_b   1.000
_cell.length_c   1.000
_cell.angle_alpha   90.00
_cell.angle_beta   90.00
_cell.angle_gamma   90.00
#
_symmetry.space_group_name_H-M   'P 1'
#
loop_
_entity.id
_entity.type
_entity.pdbx_description
1 polymer ?
#
loop_
_entity_poly.entity_id
_entity_poly.type
_entity_poly.pdbx_seq_one_letter_code
_entity_poly.pdbx_strand_id
1 'polypeptide(L)'
;MRPSWRTLVAGLSLAVGAAIAAFAPPAHAAGITIAIDPGHGGSDPGAVANGLREKDLTLAVSLALKEELESYDGVRVVMTRTTDTRPSENISTDLSRRVEMAAAEDADALVSIHFNSGSP
;
A
#
# COMPACT_ATOMS: atom_id res chain seq x y z
N MET A 1 -35.81 -54.86 -8.35
CA MET A 1 -35.43 -53.67 -9.16
C MET A 1 -34.10 -53.16 -8.69
N ARG A 2 -33.10 -53.20 -9.54
CA ARG A 2 -31.77 -52.60 -9.20
C ARG A 2 -31.83 -51.12 -9.61
N PRO A 3 -31.55 -50.16 -8.73
CA PRO A 3 -31.48 -48.76 -9.14
C PRO A 3 -30.34 -48.57 -10.12
N SER A 4 -30.60 -47.89 -11.22
CA SER A 4 -29.60 -47.68 -12.27
C SER A 4 -28.57 -46.70 -11.79
N TRP A 5 -27.31 -47.06 -11.90
CA TRP A 5 -26.13 -46.26 -11.51
C TRP A 5 -26.07 -44.89 -12.21
N ARG A 6 -26.83 -44.70 -13.28
CA ARG A 6 -26.95 -43.42 -13.99
C ARG A 6 -27.57 -42.28 -13.17
N THR A 7 -28.46 -42.59 -12.23
CA THR A 7 -29.10 -41.58 -11.37
C THR A 7 -28.22 -41.12 -10.21
N LEU A 8 -27.25 -41.91 -9.78
CA LEU A 8 -26.30 -41.55 -8.72
C LEU A 8 -25.19 -40.62 -9.22
N VAL A 9 -24.77 -40.72 -10.48
CA VAL A 9 -23.71 -39.89 -11.06
C VAL A 9 -24.20 -38.45 -11.34
N ALA A 10 -25.48 -38.30 -11.73
CA ALA A 10 -26.09 -37.00 -12.00
C ALA A 10 -26.26 -36.15 -10.73
N GLY A 11 -26.53 -36.78 -9.57
CA GLY A 11 -26.69 -36.06 -8.29
C GLY A 11 -25.37 -35.54 -7.71
N LEU A 12 -24.25 -36.25 -7.94
CA LEU A 12 -22.95 -35.87 -7.41
C LEU A 12 -22.32 -34.68 -8.17
N SER A 13 -22.60 -34.59 -9.47
CA SER A 13 -22.05 -33.52 -10.32
C SER A 13 -22.69 -32.17 -10.02
N LEU A 14 -23.93 -32.07 -9.58
CA LEU A 14 -24.59 -30.83 -9.19
C LEU A 14 -24.10 -30.31 -7.81
N ALA A 15 -23.77 -31.22 -6.88
CA ALA A 15 -23.31 -30.84 -5.56
C ALA A 15 -21.90 -30.25 -5.56
N VAL A 16 -21.00 -30.74 -6.44
CA VAL A 16 -19.65 -30.23 -6.58
C VAL A 16 -19.63 -28.84 -7.23
N GLY A 17 -20.48 -28.57 -8.20
CA GLY A 17 -20.59 -27.27 -8.87
C GLY A 17 -21.07 -26.15 -7.92
N ALA A 18 -22.03 -26.45 -7.03
CA ALA A 18 -22.55 -25.48 -6.07
C ALA A 18 -21.54 -25.15 -4.93
N ALA A 19 -20.69 -26.10 -4.54
CA ALA A 19 -19.69 -25.90 -3.51
C ALA A 19 -18.52 -25.03 -3.97
N ILE A 20 -18.15 -25.08 -5.26
CA ILE A 20 -17.07 -24.26 -5.82
C ILE A 20 -17.50 -22.79 -5.94
N ALA A 21 -18.76 -22.51 -6.23
CA ALA A 21 -19.29 -21.15 -6.31
C ALA A 21 -19.33 -20.42 -4.94
N ALA A 22 -19.43 -21.17 -3.83
CA ALA A 22 -19.49 -20.62 -2.47
C ALA A 22 -18.12 -20.19 -1.92
N PHE A 23 -17.02 -20.59 -2.56
CA PHE A 23 -15.64 -20.25 -2.18
C PHE A 23 -14.94 -19.30 -3.15
N ALA A 24 -15.69 -18.69 -4.08
CA ALA A 24 -15.12 -17.58 -4.84
C ALA A 24 -14.83 -16.44 -3.85
N PRO A 25 -13.57 -15.98 -3.74
CA PRO A 25 -13.29 -14.81 -2.90
C PRO A 25 -14.15 -13.65 -3.42
N PRO A 26 -14.65 -12.77 -2.54
CA PRO A 26 -15.36 -11.59 -2.98
C PRO A 26 -14.49 -10.89 -4.01
N ALA A 27 -15.07 -10.59 -5.18
CA ALA A 27 -14.41 -9.72 -6.14
C ALA A 27 -14.10 -8.42 -5.37
N HIS A 28 -12.83 -8.13 -5.14
CA HIS A 28 -12.42 -6.86 -4.58
C HIS A 28 -13.05 -5.81 -5.48
N ALA A 29 -13.90 -4.97 -4.91
CA ALA A 29 -14.27 -3.71 -5.53
C ALA A 29 -12.95 -2.96 -5.70
N ALA A 30 -12.44 -2.97 -6.94
CA ALA A 30 -11.04 -2.78 -7.21
C ALA A 30 -10.64 -1.32 -7.06
N GLY A 31 -10.31 -0.92 -5.84
CA GLY A 31 -9.46 0.23 -5.60
C GLY A 31 -8.06 -0.26 -5.24
N ILE A 32 -7.04 0.48 -5.65
CA ILE A 32 -5.66 0.29 -5.19
C ILE A 32 -5.33 1.31 -4.11
N THR A 33 -4.69 0.86 -3.03
CA THR A 33 -4.18 1.74 -1.98
C THR A 33 -2.67 1.85 -2.09
N ILE A 34 -2.16 3.06 -2.28
CA ILE A 34 -0.73 3.35 -2.36
C ILE A 34 -0.32 4.13 -1.12
N ALA A 35 0.64 3.62 -0.35
CA ALA A 35 1.29 4.37 0.70
C ALA A 35 2.47 5.14 0.13
N ILE A 36 2.52 6.46 0.37
CA ILE A 36 3.67 7.30 0.04
C ILE A 36 4.41 7.62 1.34
N ASP A 37 5.70 7.40 1.33
CA ASP A 37 6.59 7.65 2.47
C ASP A 37 7.58 8.78 2.13
N PRO A 38 7.28 10.04 2.52
CA PRO A 38 8.25 11.12 2.41
C PRO A 38 9.42 10.89 3.36
N GLY A 39 10.59 10.55 2.85
CA GLY A 39 11.78 10.27 3.66
C GLY A 39 12.15 11.42 4.59
N HIS A 40 12.82 11.08 5.71
CA HIS A 40 13.24 12.04 6.73
C HIS A 40 12.06 12.77 7.41
N GLY A 41 12.29 13.94 8.01
CA GLY A 41 11.26 14.76 8.67
C GLY A 41 11.60 15.10 10.11
N GLY A 42 10.95 16.13 10.66
CA GLY A 42 11.18 16.58 12.04
C GLY A 42 12.63 16.90 12.32
N SER A 43 13.24 16.22 13.29
CA SER A 43 14.64 16.39 13.68
C SER A 43 15.66 15.86 12.67
N ASP A 44 15.22 15.01 11.72
CA ASP A 44 16.08 14.44 10.66
C ASP A 44 15.93 15.24 9.36
N PRO A 45 16.91 16.11 9.00
CA PRO A 45 16.84 16.89 7.77
C PRO A 45 17.13 16.08 6.51
N GLY A 46 17.68 14.86 6.61
CA GLY A 46 18.30 14.17 5.48
C GLY A 46 19.53 14.91 4.95
N ALA A 47 19.81 14.77 3.67
CA ALA A 47 20.87 15.52 3.01
C ALA A 47 20.59 17.03 3.03
N VAL A 48 21.63 17.83 3.26
CA VAL A 48 21.57 19.30 3.26
C VAL A 48 22.62 19.83 2.30
N ALA A 49 22.19 20.54 1.27
CA ALA A 49 23.08 21.15 0.28
C ALA A 49 22.43 22.40 -0.34
N ASN A 50 23.24 23.43 -0.60
CA ASN A 50 22.78 24.66 -1.26
C ASN A 50 21.56 25.33 -0.61
N GLY A 51 21.44 25.25 0.72
CA GLY A 51 20.31 25.80 1.47
C GLY A 51 19.02 24.96 1.40
N LEU A 52 19.04 23.80 0.74
CA LEU A 52 17.93 22.85 0.66
C LEU A 52 18.12 21.72 1.68
N ARG A 53 17.03 21.25 2.23
CA ARG A 53 16.99 20.06 3.11
C ARG A 53 16.17 18.96 2.42
N GLU A 54 16.68 17.75 2.42
CA GLU A 54 16.03 16.62 1.77
C GLU A 54 14.60 16.42 2.26
N LYS A 55 14.37 16.53 3.57
CA LYS A 55 13.03 16.37 4.18
C LYS A 55 11.96 17.30 3.60
N ASP A 56 12.33 18.52 3.21
CA ASP A 56 11.40 19.50 2.63
C ASP A 56 11.07 19.13 1.18
N LEU A 57 12.06 18.67 0.43
CA LEU A 57 11.89 18.23 -0.95
C LEU A 57 11.08 16.94 -1.03
N THR A 58 11.37 15.95 -0.17
CA THR A 58 10.62 14.69 -0.16
C THR A 58 9.16 14.92 0.19
N LEU A 59 8.87 15.82 1.13
CA LEU A 59 7.49 16.18 1.47
C LEU A 59 6.77 16.86 0.30
N ALA A 60 7.40 17.84 -0.33
CA ALA A 60 6.81 18.58 -1.43
C ALA A 60 6.48 17.67 -2.62
N VAL A 61 7.43 16.81 -3.02
CA VAL A 61 7.23 15.84 -4.12
C VAL A 61 6.16 14.81 -3.77
N SER A 62 6.15 14.32 -2.53
CA SER A 62 5.17 13.33 -2.09
C SER A 62 3.74 13.89 -2.06
N LEU A 63 3.55 15.15 -1.67
CA LEU A 63 2.25 15.81 -1.69
C LEU A 63 1.75 16.00 -3.14
N ALA A 64 2.63 16.40 -4.05
CA ALA A 64 2.29 16.52 -5.46
C ALA A 64 1.97 15.15 -6.09
N LEU A 65 2.73 14.11 -5.75
CA LEU A 65 2.47 12.74 -6.20
C LEU A 65 1.11 12.21 -5.68
N LYS A 66 0.78 12.52 -4.41
CA LYS A 66 -0.52 12.17 -3.85
C LYS A 66 -1.65 12.79 -4.66
N GLU A 67 -1.58 14.09 -4.94
CA GLU A 67 -2.59 14.81 -5.72
C GLU A 67 -2.77 14.20 -7.11
N GLU A 68 -1.66 13.89 -7.79
CA GLU A 68 -1.68 13.24 -9.11
C GLU A 68 -2.32 11.86 -9.06
N LEU A 69 -1.91 11.00 -8.12
CA LEU A 69 -2.42 9.64 -8.02
C LEU A 69 -3.91 9.60 -7.65
N GLU A 70 -4.37 10.49 -6.78
CA GLU A 70 -5.79 10.57 -6.40
C GLU A 70 -6.68 11.13 -7.52
N SER A 71 -6.11 11.66 -8.60
CA SER A 71 -6.87 12.04 -9.80
C SER A 71 -7.34 10.83 -10.62
N TYR A 72 -6.80 9.64 -10.37
CA TYR A 72 -7.19 8.41 -11.05
C TYR A 72 -8.29 7.68 -10.27
N ASP A 73 -9.35 7.28 -10.96
CA ASP A 73 -10.45 6.53 -10.36
C ASP A 73 -9.97 5.22 -9.70
N GLY A 74 -10.43 4.99 -8.48
CA GLY A 74 -10.10 3.78 -7.74
C GLY A 74 -8.72 3.80 -7.06
N VAL A 75 -7.98 4.90 -7.11
CA VAL A 75 -6.72 5.06 -6.38
C VAL A 75 -6.96 5.79 -5.07
N ARG A 76 -6.54 5.19 -3.96
CA ARG A 76 -6.49 5.80 -2.63
C ARG A 76 -5.02 5.98 -2.23
N VAL A 77 -4.67 7.15 -1.72
CA VAL A 77 -3.31 7.40 -1.24
C VAL A 77 -3.33 7.64 0.27
N VAL A 78 -2.41 6.99 0.97
CA VAL A 78 -2.09 7.24 2.38
C VAL A 78 -0.64 7.71 2.48
N MET A 79 -0.31 8.49 3.50
CA MET A 79 1.05 9.02 3.67
C MET A 79 1.57 8.74 5.08
N THR A 80 2.86 8.43 5.21
CA THR A 80 3.50 8.24 6.52
C THR A 80 3.71 9.56 7.27
N ARG A 81 3.74 10.69 6.56
CA ARG A 81 3.67 12.04 7.12
C ARG A 81 3.14 13.02 6.07
N THR A 82 2.47 14.06 6.51
CA THR A 82 1.94 15.14 5.68
C THR A 82 2.47 16.53 6.07
N THR A 83 3.31 16.57 7.09
CA THR A 83 3.94 17.80 7.63
C THR A 83 5.41 17.53 7.95
N ASP A 84 6.14 18.52 8.48
CA ASP A 84 7.53 18.37 8.93
C ASP A 84 7.59 17.65 10.29
N THR A 85 7.19 16.38 10.29
CA THR A 85 7.24 15.46 11.42
C THR A 85 7.92 14.16 11.01
N ARG A 86 8.24 13.31 11.98
CA ARG A 86 8.67 11.93 11.73
C ARG A 86 7.94 10.98 12.69
N PRO A 87 7.70 9.71 12.29
CA PRO A 87 7.00 8.73 13.13
C PRO A 87 7.71 8.39 14.45
N SER A 88 9.03 8.51 14.52
CA SER A 88 9.83 8.29 15.73
C SER A 88 11.16 9.02 15.67
N GLU A 89 11.66 9.51 16.81
CA GLU A 89 12.99 10.10 16.95
C GLU A 89 14.12 9.06 16.90
N ASN A 90 13.84 7.79 17.16
CA ASN A 90 14.78 6.70 17.00
C ASN A 90 14.72 6.16 15.56
N ILE A 91 15.86 6.17 14.85
CA ILE A 91 15.92 5.84 13.43
C ILE A 91 15.43 4.42 13.11
N SER A 92 15.78 3.44 13.93
CA SER A 92 15.33 2.05 13.71
C SER A 92 13.83 1.92 13.86
N THR A 93 13.27 2.56 14.90
CA THR A 93 11.83 2.59 15.15
C THR A 93 11.09 3.43 14.10
N ASP A 94 11.69 4.52 13.63
CA ASP A 94 11.13 5.36 12.58
C ASP A 94 10.87 4.56 11.29
N LEU A 95 11.88 3.84 10.81
CA LEU A 95 11.77 3.01 9.62
C LEU A 95 10.70 1.91 9.77
N SER A 96 10.69 1.23 10.91
CA SER A 96 9.65 0.21 11.19
C SER A 96 8.25 0.82 11.21
N ARG A 97 8.09 1.98 11.84
CA ARG A 97 6.81 2.70 11.91
C ARG A 97 6.25 3.08 10.54
N ARG A 98 7.09 3.48 9.60
CA ARG A 98 6.68 3.81 8.24
C ARG A 98 6.07 2.60 7.54
N VAL A 99 6.69 1.43 7.68
CA VAL A 99 6.16 0.16 7.15
C VAL A 99 4.87 -0.25 7.86
N GLU A 100 4.82 -0.14 9.19
CA GLU A 100 3.63 -0.44 9.99
C GLU A 100 2.44 0.45 9.61
N MET A 101 2.67 1.73 9.35
CA MET A 101 1.61 2.66 8.91
C MET A 101 1.03 2.27 7.55
N ALA A 102 1.87 1.87 6.59
CA ALA A 102 1.41 1.38 5.30
C ALA A 102 0.60 0.07 5.44
N ALA A 103 1.09 -0.85 6.27
CA ALA A 103 0.41 -2.12 6.52
C ALA A 103 -0.93 -1.94 7.25
N ALA A 104 -1.02 -1.00 8.20
CA ALA A 104 -2.26 -0.70 8.92
C ALA A 104 -3.37 -0.13 8.02
N GLU A 105 -3.02 0.41 6.88
CA GLU A 105 -3.94 0.93 5.86
C GLU A 105 -4.21 -0.06 4.73
N ASP A 106 -3.78 -1.31 4.86
CA ASP A 106 -3.88 -2.34 3.83
C ASP A 106 -3.34 -1.86 2.47
N ALA A 107 -2.19 -1.15 2.49
CA ALA A 107 -1.61 -0.61 1.27
C ALA A 107 -1.08 -1.72 0.35
N ASP A 108 -1.45 -1.67 -0.92
CA ASP A 108 -0.98 -2.60 -1.95
C ASP A 108 0.48 -2.34 -2.34
N ALA A 109 0.94 -1.09 -2.16
CA ALA A 109 2.32 -0.69 -2.41
C ALA A 109 2.77 0.40 -1.43
N LEU A 110 4.06 0.41 -1.09
CA LEU A 110 4.75 1.47 -0.36
C LEU A 110 5.81 2.09 -1.26
N VAL A 111 5.70 3.39 -1.50
CA VAL A 111 6.64 4.18 -2.31
C VAL A 111 7.36 5.18 -1.40
N SER A 112 8.65 4.96 -1.16
CA SER A 112 9.49 5.86 -0.36
C SER A 112 10.22 6.84 -1.28
N ILE A 113 10.15 8.13 -0.95
CA ILE A 113 10.72 9.24 -1.72
C ILE A 113 11.95 9.76 -0.98
N HIS A 114 13.09 9.74 -1.67
CA HIS A 114 14.38 10.22 -1.18
C HIS A 114 15.15 11.00 -2.28
N PHE A 115 16.07 11.85 -1.87
CA PHE A 115 17.03 12.55 -2.72
C PHE A 115 18.43 12.25 -2.20
N ASN A 116 19.09 11.28 -2.79
CA ASN A 116 20.43 10.89 -2.34
C ASN A 116 21.44 12.01 -2.61
N SER A 117 22.33 12.30 -1.63
CA SER A 117 23.52 13.10 -1.87
C SER A 117 24.63 12.19 -2.39
N GLY A 118 25.19 12.50 -3.55
CA GLY A 118 26.43 11.91 -4.04
C GLY A 118 27.60 12.81 -3.70
N SER A 119 28.78 12.23 -3.38
CA SER A 119 30.03 12.96 -3.52
C SER A 119 30.37 13.04 -5.01
N PRO A 120 30.88 14.20 -5.50
CA PRO A 120 31.37 14.30 -6.86
C PRO A 120 32.56 13.41 -7.12
#